data_32b533d4f5318e52c17529f8852ac81f
#
_entry.id   32b533d4f5318e52c17529f8852ac81f
#
_cell.length_a   1.000
_cell.length_b   1.000
_cell.length_c   1.000
_cell.angle_alpha   90.00
_cell.angle_beta   90.00
_cell.angle_gamma   90.00
#
_symmetry.space_group_name_H-M   'P 1'
#
loop_
_entity.id
_entity.type
_entity.pdbx_description
1 polymer ?
#
loop_
_entity_poly.entity_id
_entity_poly.type
_entity_poly.pdbx_seq_one_letter_code
_entity_poly.pdbx_strand_id
1 'polypeptide(L)'
;MEKTYIMLKPDAYKRGLVGEIISRIEKKGLSITQMKMFNLKDETINEHYKHLADKPFFGELKNFMTSGPVVGMVVEGDKAISTMRRLMGPTNWEEALPGTIRGDYAFNMTENLIHGSDSEQTAEEEIKRFFG
;
A
#
# COMPACT_ATOMS: atom_id res chain seq x y z
N MET A 1 -7.82 7.47 -18.10
CA MET A 1 -8.05 6.93 -16.76
C MET A 1 -6.79 7.02 -15.94
N GLU A 2 -6.94 7.36 -14.68
CA GLU A 2 -5.80 7.49 -13.77
C GLU A 2 -5.37 6.14 -13.24
N LYS A 3 -4.06 5.96 -13.03
CA LYS A 3 -3.49 4.75 -12.43
C LYS A 3 -2.81 5.09 -11.12
N THR A 4 -2.86 4.18 -10.17
CA THR A 4 -2.11 4.32 -8.92
C THR A 4 -1.47 2.99 -8.56
N TYR A 5 -0.38 3.04 -7.80
CA TYR A 5 0.27 1.85 -7.27
C TYR A 5 -0.21 1.59 -5.85
N ILE A 6 -0.64 0.36 -5.61
CA ILE A 6 -1.11 -0.07 -4.29
C ILE A 6 -0.26 -1.27 -3.87
N MET A 7 0.14 -1.28 -2.61
CA MET A 7 0.89 -2.41 -2.07
C MET A 7 0.29 -2.82 -0.74
N LEU A 8 -0.15 -4.08 -0.67
CA LEU A 8 -0.58 -4.66 0.59
C LEU A 8 0.66 -5.15 1.33
N LYS A 9 0.79 -4.72 2.58
CA LYS A 9 1.98 -4.99 3.40
C LYS A 9 1.94 -6.39 4.00
N PRO A 10 3.06 -6.88 4.56
CA PRO A 10 3.10 -8.24 5.10
C PRO A 10 2.04 -8.56 6.15
N ASP A 11 1.61 -7.57 6.93
CA ASP A 11 0.56 -7.79 7.93
C ASP A 11 -0.80 -8.10 7.29
N ALA A 12 -1.11 -7.51 6.14
CA ALA A 12 -2.33 -7.84 5.41
C ALA A 12 -2.32 -9.32 5.02
N TYR A 13 -1.20 -9.83 4.52
CA TYR A 13 -1.05 -11.23 4.19
C TYR A 13 -1.16 -12.13 5.43
N LYS A 14 -0.40 -11.81 6.47
CA LYS A 14 -0.36 -12.62 7.70
C LYS A 14 -1.70 -12.68 8.41
N ARG A 15 -2.48 -11.62 8.35
CA ARG A 15 -3.80 -11.54 8.99
C ARG A 15 -4.93 -12.08 8.12
N GLY A 16 -4.63 -12.52 6.90
CA GLY A 16 -5.65 -13.05 6.00
C GLY A 16 -6.59 -11.99 5.45
N LEU A 17 -6.11 -10.76 5.30
CA LEU A 17 -6.93 -9.62 4.86
C LEU A 17 -6.76 -9.26 3.39
N VAL A 18 -5.89 -9.97 2.65
CA VAL A 18 -5.64 -9.67 1.23
C VAL A 18 -6.94 -9.70 0.42
N GLY A 19 -7.73 -10.76 0.56
CA GLY A 19 -9.00 -10.89 -0.16
C GLY A 19 -10.01 -9.81 0.21
N GLU A 20 -10.09 -9.47 1.49
CA GLU A 20 -11.00 -8.41 1.95
C GLU A 20 -10.63 -7.06 1.34
N ILE A 21 -9.34 -6.72 1.31
CA ILE A 21 -8.89 -5.45 0.75
C ILE A 21 -9.14 -5.40 -0.77
N ILE A 22 -8.82 -6.48 -1.47
CA ILE A 22 -9.09 -6.58 -2.92
C ILE A 22 -10.59 -6.40 -3.18
N SER A 23 -11.43 -7.05 -2.39
CA SER A 23 -12.88 -6.93 -2.52
C SER A 23 -13.35 -5.49 -2.37
N ARG A 24 -12.81 -4.75 -1.40
CA ARG A 24 -13.17 -3.35 -1.19
C ARG A 24 -12.77 -2.47 -2.37
N ILE A 25 -11.60 -2.73 -2.97
CA ILE A 25 -11.16 -2.00 -4.15
C ILE A 25 -12.11 -2.24 -5.32
N GLU A 26 -12.45 -3.50 -5.58
CA GLU A 26 -13.35 -3.86 -6.67
C GLU A 26 -14.77 -3.35 -6.45
N LYS A 27 -15.28 -3.45 -5.23
CA LYS A 27 -16.62 -2.96 -4.90
C LYS A 27 -16.74 -1.45 -5.01
N LYS A 28 -15.64 -0.74 -4.82
CA LYS A 28 -15.61 0.71 -5.01
C LYS A 28 -15.74 1.12 -6.48
N GLY A 29 -15.52 0.17 -7.40
CA GLY A 29 -15.62 0.42 -8.83
C GLY A 29 -14.28 0.65 -9.51
N LEU A 30 -13.18 0.40 -8.81
CA LEU A 30 -11.84 0.50 -9.37
C LEU A 30 -11.44 -0.83 -9.98
N SER A 31 -10.59 -0.80 -11.00
CA SER A 31 -10.10 -2.00 -11.69
C SER A 31 -8.67 -2.30 -11.31
N ILE A 32 -8.39 -3.55 -10.93
CA ILE A 32 -7.03 -4.01 -10.70
C ILE A 32 -6.53 -4.56 -12.02
N THR A 33 -5.58 -3.87 -12.66
CA THR A 33 -5.11 -4.23 -14.00
C THR A 33 -3.81 -5.02 -13.99
N GLN A 34 -3.04 -4.96 -12.90
CA GLN A 34 -1.87 -5.81 -12.69
C GLN A 34 -1.78 -6.12 -11.21
N MET A 35 -1.32 -7.32 -10.88
CA MET A 35 -1.19 -7.75 -9.50
C MET A 35 -0.15 -8.86 -9.41
N LYS A 36 0.70 -8.80 -8.37
CA LYS A 36 1.64 -9.88 -8.07
C LYS A 36 1.94 -9.93 -6.58
N MET A 37 2.22 -11.13 -6.10
CA MET A 37 2.69 -11.35 -4.73
C MET A 37 4.19 -11.64 -4.79
N PHE A 38 4.97 -10.98 -3.95
CA PHE A 38 6.43 -11.11 -3.98
C PHE A 38 7.03 -10.69 -2.65
N ASN A 39 8.30 -11.05 -2.44
CA ASN A 39 9.04 -10.60 -1.27
C ASN A 39 9.91 -9.41 -1.66
N LEU A 40 9.86 -8.36 -0.85
CA LEU A 40 10.69 -7.18 -1.08
C LEU A 40 12.15 -7.48 -0.79
N LYS A 41 13.03 -6.92 -1.62
CA LYS A 41 14.48 -6.98 -1.43
C LYS A 41 14.95 -5.69 -0.74
N ASP A 42 16.06 -5.79 -0.02
CA ASP A 42 16.64 -4.65 0.69
C ASP A 42 16.89 -3.45 -0.22
N GLU A 43 17.41 -3.68 -1.42
CA GLU A 43 17.68 -2.59 -2.37
C GLU A 43 16.40 -1.86 -2.75
N THR A 44 15.32 -2.59 -2.97
CA THR A 44 14.02 -2.01 -3.33
C THR A 44 13.46 -1.18 -2.18
N ILE A 45 13.60 -1.67 -0.95
CA ILE A 45 13.13 -0.94 0.23
C ILE A 45 13.95 0.34 0.40
N ASN A 46 15.26 0.27 0.24
CA ASN A 46 16.13 1.44 0.34
C ASN A 46 15.75 2.51 -0.67
N GLU A 47 15.37 2.11 -1.88
CA GLU A 47 14.91 3.04 -2.91
C GLU A 47 13.51 3.59 -2.61
N HIS A 48 12.58 2.71 -2.30
CA HIS A 48 11.17 3.07 -2.09
C HIS A 48 10.97 3.99 -0.89
N TYR A 49 11.73 3.76 0.18
CA TYR A 49 11.65 4.52 1.42
C TYR A 49 12.88 5.41 1.65
N LYS A 50 13.61 5.80 0.59
CA LYS A 50 14.84 6.58 0.73
C LYS A 50 14.65 7.89 1.51
N HIS A 51 13.46 8.47 1.44
CA HIS A 51 13.12 9.70 2.18
C HIS A 51 13.00 9.46 3.69
N LEU A 52 13.00 8.20 4.12
CA LEU A 52 12.94 7.81 5.53
C LEU A 52 14.23 7.15 6.02
N ALA A 53 15.25 7.02 5.14
CA ALA A 53 16.46 6.25 5.43
C ALA A 53 17.25 6.75 6.65
N ASP A 54 17.16 8.05 6.95
CA ASP A 54 17.83 8.67 8.11
C ASP A 54 16.97 8.71 9.37
N LYS A 55 15.75 8.16 9.31
CA LYS A 55 14.86 8.15 10.46
C LYS A 55 15.20 7.00 11.42
N PRO A 56 15.02 7.21 12.74
CA PRO A 56 15.36 6.16 13.71
C PRO A 56 14.55 4.87 13.53
N PHE A 57 13.35 4.95 12.99
CA PHE A 57 12.48 3.78 12.80
C PHE A 57 12.73 3.02 11.48
N PHE A 58 13.70 3.46 10.66
CA PHE A 58 13.90 2.85 9.34
C PHE A 58 14.26 1.37 9.40
N GLY A 59 15.11 0.99 10.35
CA GLY A 59 15.48 -0.42 10.53
C GLY A 59 14.29 -1.30 10.88
N GLU A 60 13.41 -0.82 11.75
CA GLU A 60 12.18 -1.53 12.11
C GLU A 60 11.23 -1.65 10.92
N LEU A 61 11.07 -0.57 10.17
CA LEU A 61 10.25 -0.57 8.95
C LEU A 61 10.78 -1.60 7.94
N LYS A 62 12.08 -1.61 7.71
CA LYS A 62 12.73 -2.53 6.79
C LYS A 62 12.52 -3.98 7.23
N ASN A 63 12.73 -4.27 8.51
CA ASN A 63 12.51 -5.61 9.06
C ASN A 63 11.05 -6.04 8.90
N PHE A 64 10.11 -5.15 9.15
CA PHE A 64 8.70 -5.44 8.96
C PHE A 64 8.37 -5.72 7.50
N MET A 65 8.83 -4.88 6.58
CA MET A 65 8.51 -5.01 5.16
C MET A 65 9.13 -6.24 4.51
N THR A 66 10.19 -6.81 5.11
CA THR A 66 10.79 -8.07 4.64
C THR A 66 10.33 -9.29 5.42
N SER A 67 9.42 -9.13 6.37
CA SER A 67 8.98 -10.22 7.25
C SER A 67 8.02 -11.21 6.58
N GLY A 68 7.55 -10.92 5.39
CA GLY A 68 6.64 -11.78 4.63
C GLY A 68 6.35 -11.18 3.27
N PRO A 69 5.54 -11.85 2.45
CA PRO A 69 5.23 -11.34 1.12
C PRO A 69 4.36 -10.09 1.16
N VAL A 70 4.47 -9.29 0.11
CA VAL A 70 3.62 -8.15 -0.15
C VAL A 70 2.84 -8.42 -1.43
N VAL A 71 1.74 -7.70 -1.63
CA VAL A 71 0.96 -7.77 -2.87
C VAL A 71 0.98 -6.40 -3.51
N GLY A 72 1.69 -6.28 -4.64
CA GLY A 72 1.71 -5.05 -5.44
C GLY A 72 0.66 -5.10 -6.52
N MET A 73 0.00 -3.98 -6.78
CA MET A 73 -1.01 -3.93 -7.83
C MET A 73 -1.09 -2.55 -8.47
N VAL A 74 -1.48 -2.53 -9.73
CA VAL A 74 -1.84 -1.31 -10.44
C VAL A 74 -3.36 -1.23 -10.45
N VAL A 75 -3.88 -0.14 -9.92
CA VAL A 75 -5.33 0.11 -9.82
C VAL A 75 -5.67 1.29 -10.73
N GLU A 76 -6.70 1.11 -11.57
CA GLU A 76 -7.14 2.12 -12.52
C GLU A 76 -8.58 2.52 -12.25
N GLY A 77 -8.84 3.79 -12.49
CA GLY A 77 -10.19 4.32 -12.40
C GLY A 77 -10.18 5.83 -12.49
N ASP A 78 -11.37 6.41 -12.48
CA ASP A 78 -11.52 7.85 -12.42
C ASP A 78 -11.04 8.32 -11.06
N LYS A 79 -10.08 9.25 -11.06
CA LYS A 79 -9.47 9.77 -9.82
C LYS A 79 -8.98 8.65 -8.90
N ALA A 80 -8.31 7.64 -9.49
CA ALA A 80 -7.89 6.45 -8.76
C ALA A 80 -7.03 6.77 -7.54
N ILE A 81 -6.13 7.76 -7.64
CA ILE A 81 -5.23 8.13 -6.52
C ILE A 81 -6.05 8.62 -5.32
N SER A 82 -6.88 9.63 -5.51
CA SER A 82 -7.66 10.19 -4.40
C SER A 82 -8.71 9.21 -3.89
N THR A 83 -9.31 8.43 -4.78
CA THR A 83 -10.31 7.44 -4.41
C THR A 83 -9.69 6.35 -3.53
N MET A 84 -8.53 5.83 -3.93
CA MET A 84 -7.83 4.83 -3.12
C MET A 84 -7.39 5.40 -1.77
N ARG A 85 -6.88 6.63 -1.75
CA ARG A 85 -6.47 7.25 -0.50
C ARG A 85 -7.63 7.43 0.48
N ARG A 86 -8.83 7.77 -0.02
CA ARG A 86 -10.03 7.83 0.83
C ARG A 86 -10.45 6.45 1.31
N LEU A 87 -10.34 5.45 0.45
CA LEU A 87 -10.68 4.07 0.82
C LEU A 87 -9.73 3.52 1.88
N MET A 88 -8.45 3.88 1.78
CA MET A 88 -7.41 3.45 2.72
C MET A 88 -7.53 4.10 4.10
N GLY A 89 -7.90 5.37 4.12
CA GLY A 89 -7.82 6.19 5.33
C GLY A 89 -6.43 6.79 5.53
N PRO A 90 -6.28 7.72 6.47
CA PRO A 90 -4.99 8.37 6.75
C PRO A 90 -3.97 7.39 7.33
N THR A 91 -2.69 7.73 7.21
CA THR A 91 -1.58 6.92 7.72
C THR A 91 -1.70 6.71 9.24
N ASN A 92 -2.11 7.73 9.96
CA ASN A 92 -2.36 7.58 11.40
C ASN A 92 -3.68 6.86 11.61
N TRP A 93 -3.60 5.61 12.05
CA TRP A 93 -4.76 4.75 12.24
C TRP A 93 -5.78 5.32 13.23
N GLU A 94 -5.33 6.12 14.21
CA GLU A 94 -6.22 6.73 15.20
C GLU A 94 -7.15 7.77 14.57
N GLU A 95 -6.72 8.38 13.47
CA GLU A 95 -7.51 9.36 12.73
C GLU A 95 -8.36 8.72 11.64
N ALA A 96 -8.14 7.44 11.35
CA ALA A 96 -8.85 6.73 10.29
C ALA A 96 -10.27 6.39 10.74
N LEU A 97 -11.26 6.80 9.95
CA LEU A 97 -12.66 6.56 10.27
C LEU A 97 -13.05 5.11 10.01
N PRO A 98 -14.00 4.57 10.79
CA PRO A 98 -14.59 3.27 10.46
C PRO A 98 -15.13 3.27 9.02
N GLY A 99 -14.96 2.15 8.33
CA GLY A 99 -15.30 2.02 6.91
C GLY A 99 -14.11 2.18 6.00
N THR A 100 -13.04 2.84 6.45
CA THR A 100 -11.77 2.82 5.72
C THR A 100 -11.00 1.57 6.08
N ILE A 101 -10.06 1.17 5.23
CA ILE A 101 -9.24 -0.03 5.47
C ILE A 101 -8.48 0.10 6.79
N ARG A 102 -7.80 1.22 7.00
CA ARG A 102 -7.05 1.44 8.23
C ARG A 102 -7.95 1.66 9.44
N GLY A 103 -9.09 2.32 9.24
CA GLY A 103 -10.06 2.52 10.33
C GLY A 103 -10.63 1.21 10.85
N ASP A 104 -10.85 0.25 9.96
CA ASP A 104 -11.42 -1.04 10.35
C ASP A 104 -10.37 -2.01 10.91
N TYR A 105 -9.13 -1.97 10.41
CA TYR A 105 -8.18 -3.05 10.67
C TYR A 105 -6.83 -2.63 11.25
N ALA A 106 -6.39 -1.39 11.09
CA ALA A 106 -5.07 -0.96 11.59
C ALA A 106 -5.16 -0.53 13.05
N PHE A 107 -4.13 -0.81 13.82
CA PHE A 107 -4.02 -0.31 15.19
C PHE A 107 -2.58 -0.04 15.60
N ASN A 108 -1.70 0.22 14.66
CA ASN A 108 -0.40 0.85 14.91
C ASN A 108 0.11 1.51 13.64
N MET A 109 1.18 2.30 13.77
CA MET A 109 1.66 3.15 12.67
C MET A 109 2.43 2.39 11.60
N THR A 110 3.10 1.31 11.96
CA THR A 110 3.94 0.52 11.05
C THR A 110 3.12 -0.54 10.33
N GLU A 111 2.34 -1.31 11.10
CA GLU A 111 1.50 -2.39 10.57
C GLU A 111 0.13 -1.83 10.21
N ASN A 112 0.09 -1.02 9.15
CA ASN A 112 -1.12 -0.34 8.73
C ASN A 112 -1.67 -0.84 7.38
N LEU A 113 -1.28 -2.07 6.99
CA LEU A 113 -1.90 -2.90 5.96
C LEU A 113 -1.60 -2.54 4.51
N ILE A 114 -1.52 -1.28 4.17
CA ILE A 114 -1.59 -0.86 2.77
C ILE A 114 -0.80 0.43 2.54
N HIS A 115 -0.20 0.50 1.35
CA HIS A 115 0.44 1.69 0.82
C HIS A 115 -0.26 2.07 -0.48
N GLY A 116 -0.44 3.35 -0.72
CA GLY A 116 -0.94 3.86 -1.99
C GLY A 116 -0.18 5.12 -2.39
N SER A 117 0.01 5.29 -3.68
CA SER A 117 0.67 6.48 -4.22
C SER A 117 -0.10 7.75 -3.83
N ASP A 118 0.62 8.84 -3.59
CA ASP A 118 0.02 10.10 -3.14
C ASP A 118 -0.14 11.14 -4.24
N SER A 119 0.43 10.89 -5.42
CA SER A 119 0.36 11.80 -6.57
C SER A 119 0.54 11.03 -7.86
N GLU A 120 0.23 11.69 -8.99
CA GLU A 120 0.44 11.08 -10.31
C GLU A 120 1.92 10.77 -10.55
N GLN A 121 2.81 11.66 -10.15
CA GLN A 121 4.25 11.46 -10.29
C GLN A 121 4.72 10.26 -9.48
N THR A 122 4.33 10.19 -8.22
CA THR A 122 4.68 9.06 -7.35
C THR A 122 4.11 7.76 -7.88
N ALA A 123 2.87 7.78 -8.37
CA ALA A 123 2.25 6.59 -8.96
C ALA A 123 3.05 6.07 -10.15
N GLU A 124 3.46 6.96 -11.06
CA GLU A 124 4.25 6.60 -12.22
C GLU A 124 5.60 5.97 -11.82
N GLU A 125 6.29 6.60 -10.88
CA GLU A 125 7.57 6.10 -10.37
C GLU A 125 7.42 4.73 -9.70
N GLU A 126 6.41 4.55 -8.89
CA GLU A 126 6.19 3.30 -8.16
C GLU A 126 5.75 2.17 -9.09
N ILE A 127 4.88 2.45 -10.04
CA ILE A 127 4.49 1.45 -11.03
C ILE A 127 5.72 0.97 -11.82
N LYS A 128 6.55 1.90 -12.25
CA LYS A 128 7.78 1.57 -12.97
C LYS A 128 8.75 0.75 -12.11
N ARG A 129 8.89 1.11 -10.84
CA ARG A 129 9.78 0.41 -9.90
C ARG A 129 9.38 -1.05 -9.71
N PHE A 130 8.09 -1.33 -9.59
CA PHE A 130 7.60 -2.66 -9.24
C PHE A 130 7.10 -3.48 -10.43
N PHE A 131 6.67 -2.85 -11.49
CA PHE A 131 6.13 -3.56 -12.66
C PHE A 131 6.91 -3.30 -13.96
N GLY A 132 7.86 -2.40 -13.95
CA GLY A 132 8.65 -2.06 -15.13
C GLY A 132 7.95 -1.04 -16.08
#